data_7c935a10d673b608ec2d4401c5bee002
#
_entry.id   7c935a10d673b608ec2d4401c5bee002
#
_cell.length_a   1.000
_cell.length_b   1.000
_cell.length_c   1.000
_cell.angle_alpha   90.00
_cell.angle_beta   90.00
_cell.angle_gamma   90.00
#
_symmetry.space_group_name_H-M   'P 1'
#
loop_
_entity.id
_entity.type
_entity.pdbx_description
1 polymer ?
#
loop_
_entity_poly.entity_id
_entity_poly.type
_entity_poly.pdbx_seq_one_letter_code
_entity_poly.pdbx_strand_id
1 'polypeptide(L)'
;DYQEEYGDLYNLEATPAESTTYRLAKHDVEQFPDIITAAEPGGTPYYTNSSHLPVGFTDDIFEALDIQDHLQTLYTSGTVFHAFLGEKLPDWKSAANLVRKIAENYKLPYYTMSPTYSICKDHGYITGEQYKCPYCGAETEVYSRITGYYRPVKNWNDGKTQEFRERRVYDITNSHMRPRTQAAAQEEAKAEAGSEGTRTLLFTTRTC
;
A
#
# COMPACT_ATOMS: atom_id res chain seq x y z
N ASP A 1 -10.61 24.77 7.96
CA ASP A 1 -11.27 25.34 6.79
C ASP A 1 -12.75 24.99 6.76
N TYR A 2 -13.20 23.82 6.23
CA TYR A 2 -14.63 23.48 6.24
C TYR A 2 -15.23 23.37 7.63
N GLN A 3 -14.48 22.85 8.61
CA GLN A 3 -14.93 22.80 10.00
C GLN A 3 -15.09 24.20 10.58
N GLU A 4 -14.20 25.13 10.24
CA GLU A 4 -14.31 26.55 10.64
C GLU A 4 -15.46 27.25 9.92
N GLU A 5 -15.65 26.94 8.62
CA GLU A 5 -16.66 27.57 7.79
C GLU A 5 -18.08 27.10 8.12
N TYR A 6 -18.28 25.80 8.33
CA TYR A 6 -19.62 25.20 8.48
C TYR A 6 -19.92 24.75 9.92
N GLY A 7 -18.92 24.71 10.80
CA GLY A 7 -19.08 24.30 12.20
C GLY A 7 -19.23 22.80 12.43
N ASP A 8 -19.16 21.99 11.35
CA ASP A 8 -19.27 20.54 11.40
C ASP A 8 -17.92 19.85 11.54
N LEU A 9 -17.92 18.63 12.07
CA LEU A 9 -16.73 17.79 12.10
C LEU A 9 -16.58 17.07 10.76
N TYR A 10 -15.43 17.26 10.12
CA TYR A 10 -15.07 16.59 8.87
C TYR A 10 -14.00 15.54 9.12
N ASN A 11 -14.09 14.44 8.39
CA ASN A 11 -13.13 13.35 8.40
C ASN A 11 -12.47 13.25 7.03
N LEU A 12 -11.13 13.18 6.99
CA LEU A 12 -10.36 12.88 5.80
C LEU A 12 -9.87 11.44 5.91
N GLU A 13 -10.36 10.59 5.04
CA GLU A 13 -10.14 9.15 5.09
C GLU A 13 -9.55 8.61 3.79
N ALA A 14 -8.61 7.67 3.92
CA ALA A 14 -8.08 6.87 2.82
C ALA A 14 -8.98 5.63 2.62
N THR A 15 -9.96 5.72 1.73
CA THR A 15 -10.91 4.64 1.48
C THR A 15 -10.31 3.56 0.59
N PRO A 16 -10.20 2.30 1.03
CA PRO A 16 -9.78 1.20 0.19
C PRO A 16 -10.86 0.86 -0.84
N ALA A 17 -10.47 0.70 -2.12
CA ALA A 17 -11.38 0.44 -3.23
C ALA A 17 -10.89 -0.73 -4.08
N GLU A 18 -11.54 -1.90 -3.94
CA GLU A 18 -11.13 -3.10 -4.67
C GLU A 18 -11.47 -3.03 -6.16
N SER A 19 -12.74 -2.78 -6.50
CA SER A 19 -13.22 -2.79 -7.88
C SER A 19 -13.17 -1.41 -8.55
N THR A 20 -13.31 -0.34 -7.79
CA THR A 20 -13.39 1.02 -8.30
C THR A 20 -12.06 1.46 -8.92
N THR A 21 -10.92 1.12 -8.32
CA THR A 21 -9.59 1.44 -8.85
C THR A 21 -9.35 0.85 -10.24
N TYR A 22 -9.83 -0.35 -10.51
CA TYR A 22 -9.79 -0.97 -11.83
C TYR A 22 -10.81 -0.36 -12.79
N ARG A 23 -12.07 -0.26 -12.33
CA ARG A 23 -13.17 0.22 -13.17
C ARG A 23 -12.93 1.64 -13.69
N LEU A 24 -12.52 2.55 -12.81
CA LEU A 24 -12.25 3.94 -13.21
C LEU A 24 -11.04 4.01 -14.15
N ALA A 25 -9.93 3.36 -13.82
CA ALA A 25 -8.74 3.36 -14.68
C ALA A 25 -9.04 2.82 -16.09
N LYS A 26 -9.87 1.79 -16.21
CA LYS A 26 -10.29 1.24 -17.49
C LYS A 26 -11.05 2.27 -18.35
N HIS A 27 -12.02 2.96 -17.75
CA HIS A 27 -12.79 3.99 -18.46
C HIS A 27 -11.95 5.21 -18.81
N ASP A 28 -11.06 5.62 -17.91
CA ASP A 28 -10.21 6.78 -18.11
C ASP A 28 -9.22 6.55 -19.24
N VAL A 29 -8.61 5.36 -19.35
CA VAL A 29 -7.73 5.03 -20.47
C VAL A 29 -8.47 4.99 -21.81
N GLU A 30 -9.75 4.56 -21.83
CA GLU A 30 -10.58 4.59 -23.03
C GLU A 30 -10.90 6.04 -23.49
N GLN A 31 -11.10 6.96 -22.53
CA GLN A 31 -11.45 8.36 -22.82
C GLN A 31 -10.23 9.27 -22.95
N PHE A 32 -9.18 8.99 -22.23
CA PHE A 32 -7.96 9.79 -22.14
C PHE A 32 -6.73 8.88 -22.34
N PRO A 33 -6.33 8.59 -23.58
CA PRO A 33 -5.24 7.64 -23.87
C PRO A 33 -3.88 7.96 -23.24
N ASP A 34 -3.66 9.24 -22.89
CA ASP A 34 -2.41 9.72 -22.28
C ASP A 34 -2.45 9.70 -20.74
N ILE A 35 -3.54 9.20 -20.14
CA ILE A 35 -3.66 9.18 -18.69
C ILE A 35 -2.68 8.19 -18.07
N ILE A 36 -2.04 8.62 -16.98
CA ILE A 36 -1.10 7.76 -16.24
C ILE A 36 -1.89 6.90 -15.25
N THR A 37 -1.71 5.59 -15.35
CA THR A 37 -2.20 4.61 -14.37
C THR A 37 -1.03 4.02 -13.58
N ALA A 38 -1.33 3.22 -12.56
CA ALA A 38 -0.29 2.55 -11.77
C ALA A 38 0.28 1.29 -12.46
N ALA A 39 -0.39 0.80 -13.52
CA ALA A 39 0.07 -0.38 -14.26
C ALA A 39 1.32 -0.08 -15.09
N GLU A 40 2.18 -1.08 -15.24
CA GLU A 40 3.28 -1.05 -16.20
C GLU A 40 2.74 -0.90 -17.64
N PRO A 41 3.52 -0.31 -18.56
CA PRO A 41 3.10 -0.11 -19.93
C PRO A 41 2.60 -1.39 -20.60
N GLY A 42 1.38 -1.37 -21.11
CA GLY A 42 0.71 -2.52 -21.75
C GLY A 42 0.04 -3.49 -20.79
N GLY A 43 0.09 -3.26 -19.49
CA GLY A 43 -0.65 -4.01 -18.48
C GLY A 43 -2.12 -3.61 -18.39
N THR A 44 -2.91 -4.38 -17.65
CA THR A 44 -4.28 -4.03 -17.32
C THR A 44 -4.31 -2.78 -16.44
N PRO A 45 -5.00 -1.70 -16.82
CA PRO A 45 -4.93 -0.44 -16.11
C PRO A 45 -5.58 -0.54 -14.72
N TYR A 46 -4.94 0.07 -13.73
CA TYR A 46 -5.51 0.24 -12.39
C TYR A 46 -4.91 1.48 -11.71
N TYR A 47 -5.63 2.04 -10.74
CA TYR A 47 -5.14 3.06 -9.83
C TYR A 47 -4.74 2.46 -8.50
N THR A 48 -3.78 3.09 -7.81
CA THR A 48 -3.49 2.76 -6.42
C THR A 48 -4.67 3.11 -5.51
N ASN A 49 -4.74 2.48 -4.33
CA ASN A 49 -5.69 2.91 -3.33
C ASN A 49 -5.20 4.21 -2.68
N SER A 50 -6.06 5.24 -2.68
CA SER A 50 -5.78 6.53 -2.03
C SER A 50 -4.39 7.08 -2.39
N SER A 51 -3.57 7.45 -1.41
CA SER A 51 -2.21 7.95 -1.58
C SER A 51 -1.13 6.87 -1.49
N HIS A 52 -1.47 5.58 -1.63
CA HIS A 52 -0.49 4.51 -1.58
C HIS A 52 0.46 4.58 -2.78
N LEU A 53 1.71 4.21 -2.55
CA LEU A 53 2.69 4.02 -3.63
C LEU A 53 2.25 2.90 -4.58
N PRO A 54 2.61 2.98 -5.87
CA PRO A 54 2.52 1.84 -6.76
C PRO A 54 3.25 0.64 -6.17
N VAL A 55 2.64 -0.53 -6.25
CA VAL A 55 3.15 -1.76 -5.61
C VAL A 55 4.49 -2.25 -6.16
N GLY A 56 4.88 -1.78 -7.33
CA GLY A 56 6.17 -2.05 -7.97
C GLY A 56 7.24 -0.99 -7.71
N PHE A 57 6.98 0.02 -6.86
CA PHE A 57 7.86 1.17 -6.71
C PHE A 57 9.22 0.79 -6.10
N THR A 58 9.23 0.06 -4.99
CA THR A 58 10.45 -0.35 -4.29
C THR A 58 10.25 -1.68 -3.55
N ASP A 59 11.35 -2.38 -3.29
CA ASP A 59 11.44 -3.54 -2.41
C ASP A 59 12.05 -3.21 -1.03
N ASP A 60 12.48 -1.96 -0.82
CA ASP A 60 12.94 -1.46 0.47
C ASP A 60 11.75 -0.88 1.26
N ILE A 61 11.41 -1.54 2.38
CA ILE A 61 10.30 -1.11 3.24
C ILE A 61 10.54 0.27 3.85
N PHE A 62 11.77 0.63 4.17
CA PHE A 62 12.07 1.92 4.80
C PHE A 62 12.00 3.06 3.79
N GLU A 63 12.40 2.84 2.52
CA GLU A 63 12.18 3.81 1.46
C GLU A 63 10.67 4.07 1.22
N ALA A 64 9.87 3.02 1.22
CA ALA A 64 8.41 3.17 1.10
C ALA A 64 7.81 3.91 2.31
N LEU A 65 8.29 3.62 3.52
CA LEU A 65 7.84 4.28 4.74
C LEU A 65 8.25 5.76 4.78
N ASP A 66 9.45 6.12 4.34
CA ASP A 66 9.92 7.51 4.27
C ASP A 66 8.98 8.39 3.41
N ILE A 67 8.44 7.84 2.33
CA ILE A 67 7.49 8.54 1.45
C ILE A 67 6.08 8.55 2.05
N GLN A 68 5.62 7.39 2.56
CA GLN A 68 4.24 7.22 3.01
C GLN A 68 3.95 7.86 4.37
N ASP A 69 4.94 7.98 5.24
CA ASP A 69 4.77 8.52 6.59
C ASP A 69 4.17 9.91 6.56
N HIS A 70 4.73 10.81 5.72
CA HIS A 70 4.23 12.18 5.61
C HIS A 70 2.81 12.24 5.04
N LEU A 71 2.51 11.46 4.00
CA LEU A 71 1.19 11.48 3.35
C LEU A 71 0.10 10.89 4.26
N GLN A 72 0.40 9.79 4.94
CA GLN A 72 -0.59 9.09 5.74
C GLN A 72 -0.93 9.79 7.04
N THR A 73 -0.03 10.61 7.58
CA THR A 73 -0.31 11.44 8.76
C THR A 73 -1.22 12.64 8.48
N LEU A 74 -1.49 12.96 7.22
CA LEU A 74 -2.45 13.99 6.83
C LEU A 74 -3.91 13.52 6.91
N TYR A 75 -4.15 12.21 6.94
CA TYR A 75 -5.50 11.67 7.13
C TYR A 75 -5.91 11.74 8.59
N THR A 76 -7.20 11.98 8.82
CA THR A 76 -7.76 11.99 10.18
C THR A 76 -8.18 10.60 10.64
N SER A 77 -8.44 9.69 9.71
CA SER A 77 -8.70 8.26 9.97
C SER A 77 -8.56 7.43 8.68
N GLY A 78 -8.85 6.12 8.77
CA GLY A 78 -9.01 5.23 7.64
C GLY A 78 -7.76 4.98 6.78
N THR A 79 -6.56 5.32 7.26
CA THR A 79 -5.32 5.07 6.54
C THR A 79 -4.58 3.85 7.07
N VAL A 80 -3.85 3.16 6.20
CA VAL A 80 -3.02 2.00 6.56
C VAL A 80 -1.87 1.84 5.59
N PHE A 81 -0.70 1.49 6.10
CA PHE A 81 0.43 1.04 5.29
C PHE A 81 0.46 -0.50 5.26
N HIS A 82 0.34 -1.10 4.09
CA HIS A 82 0.44 -2.54 3.91
C HIS A 82 1.86 -2.94 3.53
N ALA A 83 2.62 -3.51 4.47
CA ALA A 83 3.89 -4.13 4.16
C ALA A 83 3.66 -5.52 3.57
N PHE A 84 3.76 -5.63 2.26
CA PHE A 84 3.67 -6.90 1.55
C PHE A 84 4.98 -7.66 1.68
N LEU A 85 4.96 -8.73 2.45
CA LEU A 85 6.12 -9.61 2.64
C LEU A 85 5.96 -10.84 1.76
N GLY A 86 7.02 -11.23 1.06
CA GLY A 86 7.00 -12.43 0.20
C GLY A 86 6.79 -13.71 1.01
N GLU A 87 7.33 -13.72 2.22
CA GLU A 87 7.30 -14.85 3.13
C GLU A 87 6.95 -14.43 4.55
N LYS A 88 6.61 -15.39 5.37
CA LYS A 88 6.51 -15.20 6.81
C LYS A 88 7.90 -14.85 7.37
N LEU A 89 7.96 -13.85 8.24
CA LEU A 89 9.18 -13.52 8.96
C LEU A 89 9.73 -14.74 9.70
N PRO A 90 11.06 -14.92 9.78
CA PRO A 90 11.67 -16.15 10.28
C PRO A 90 11.26 -16.45 11.71
N ASP A 91 11.11 -15.43 12.54
CA ASP A 91 10.71 -15.58 13.93
C ASP A 91 9.96 -14.33 14.47
N TRP A 92 9.40 -14.47 15.67
CA TRP A 92 8.69 -13.38 16.33
C TRP A 92 9.60 -12.20 16.73
N LYS A 93 10.91 -12.46 16.96
CA LYS A 93 11.87 -11.39 17.31
C LYS A 93 12.15 -10.49 16.14
N SER A 94 12.25 -11.04 14.94
CA SER A 94 12.37 -10.29 13.69
C SER A 94 11.15 -9.42 13.46
N ALA A 95 9.94 -9.96 13.69
CA ALA A 95 8.70 -9.20 13.64
C ALA A 95 8.68 -8.08 14.68
N ALA A 96 9.01 -8.38 15.94
CA ALA A 96 9.05 -7.38 17.01
C ALA A 96 10.08 -6.27 16.75
N ASN A 97 11.24 -6.61 16.20
CA ASN A 97 12.26 -5.62 15.83
C ASN A 97 11.80 -4.70 14.71
N LEU A 98 11.15 -5.25 13.68
CA LEU A 98 10.58 -4.44 12.60
C LEU A 98 9.49 -3.49 13.12
N VAL A 99 8.55 -4.01 13.92
CA VAL A 99 7.50 -3.22 14.58
C VAL A 99 8.10 -2.09 15.41
N ARG A 100 9.10 -2.39 16.23
CA ARG A 100 9.77 -1.38 17.05
C ARG A 100 10.46 -0.32 16.20
N LYS A 101 11.22 -0.71 15.18
CA LYS A 101 11.87 0.23 14.26
C LYS A 101 10.87 1.17 13.60
N ILE A 102 9.73 0.65 13.15
CA ILE A 102 8.68 1.48 12.54
C ILE A 102 8.08 2.42 13.60
N ALA A 103 7.67 1.91 14.75
CA ALA A 103 7.02 2.69 15.80
C ALA A 103 7.92 3.79 16.41
N GLU A 104 9.24 3.57 16.49
CA GLU A 104 10.18 4.53 17.05
C GLU A 104 10.61 5.61 16.03
N ASN A 105 10.46 5.37 14.71
CA ASN A 105 11.00 6.26 13.69
C ASN A 105 9.96 6.89 12.76
N TYR A 106 8.72 6.39 12.76
CA TYR A 106 7.64 6.86 11.88
C TYR A 106 6.41 7.24 12.67
N LYS A 107 5.61 8.15 12.14
CA LYS A 107 4.38 8.65 12.74
C LYS A 107 3.12 7.95 12.21
N LEU A 108 3.25 7.01 11.28
CA LEU A 108 2.14 6.26 10.69
C LEU A 108 1.20 5.72 11.78
N PRO A 109 -0.10 6.00 11.71
CA PRO A 109 -1.04 5.57 12.74
C PRO A 109 -1.32 4.06 12.69
N TYR A 110 -1.20 3.44 11.49
CA TYR A 110 -1.52 2.03 11.32
C TYR A 110 -0.73 1.40 10.18
N TYR A 111 -0.18 0.24 10.42
CA TYR A 111 0.48 -0.58 9.40
C TYR A 111 0.26 -2.06 9.64
N THR A 112 0.36 -2.86 8.58
CA THR A 112 0.20 -4.31 8.64
C THR A 112 1.38 -5.01 7.99
N MET A 113 1.77 -6.16 8.53
CA MET A 113 2.66 -7.11 7.88
C MET A 113 1.80 -8.17 7.18
N SER A 114 1.90 -8.23 5.87
CA SER A 114 0.99 -9.01 5.02
C SER A 114 1.77 -10.04 4.20
N PRO A 115 2.00 -11.26 4.73
CA PRO A 115 2.61 -12.33 3.97
C PRO A 115 1.66 -12.86 2.90
N THR A 116 2.22 -13.40 1.82
CA THR A 116 1.50 -14.25 0.88
C THR A 116 1.65 -15.70 1.33
N TYR A 117 0.59 -16.49 1.20
CA TYR A 117 0.59 -17.91 1.55
C TYR A 117 -0.33 -18.70 0.63
N SER A 118 -0.16 -20.01 0.62
CA SER A 118 -0.95 -20.92 -0.20
C SER A 118 -1.62 -21.99 0.65
N ILE A 119 -2.76 -22.48 0.20
CA ILE A 119 -3.52 -23.55 0.88
C ILE A 119 -3.67 -24.74 -0.07
N CYS A 120 -3.17 -25.88 0.37
CA CYS A 120 -3.48 -27.16 -0.23
C CYS A 120 -4.64 -27.81 0.51
N LYS A 121 -5.58 -28.44 -0.20
CA LYS A 121 -6.72 -29.12 0.42
C LYS A 121 -6.30 -30.27 1.36
N ASP A 122 -5.23 -30.98 1.00
CA ASP A 122 -4.76 -32.17 1.73
C ASP A 122 -3.68 -31.84 2.77
N HIS A 123 -2.83 -30.81 2.49
CA HIS A 123 -1.67 -30.48 3.34
C HIS A 123 -1.82 -29.15 4.10
N GLY A 124 -2.92 -28.42 3.89
CA GLY A 124 -3.20 -27.16 4.58
C GLY A 124 -2.28 -26.01 4.17
N TYR A 125 -1.77 -25.29 5.14
CA TYR A 125 -0.97 -24.08 4.96
C TYR A 125 0.41 -24.35 4.35
N ILE A 126 0.77 -23.58 3.34
CA ILE A 126 2.08 -23.60 2.67
C ILE A 126 2.59 -22.15 2.60
N THR A 127 3.83 -21.94 2.98
CA THR A 127 4.47 -20.62 2.99
C THR A 127 4.70 -20.12 1.56
N GLY A 128 4.44 -18.83 1.35
CA GLY A 128 4.71 -18.14 0.09
C GLY A 128 3.71 -18.43 -1.02
N GLU A 129 4.04 -17.95 -2.20
CA GLU A 129 3.25 -18.09 -3.42
C GLU A 129 3.58 -19.43 -4.12
N GLN A 130 2.77 -20.44 -3.87
CA GLN A 130 2.94 -21.78 -4.40
C GLN A 130 1.66 -22.20 -5.12
N TYR A 131 1.65 -22.23 -6.45
CA TYR A 131 0.50 -22.68 -7.24
C TYR A 131 0.32 -24.21 -7.27
N LYS A 132 1.38 -24.94 -6.93
CA LYS A 132 1.33 -26.38 -6.78
C LYS A 132 1.87 -26.77 -5.41
N CYS A 133 1.21 -27.70 -4.78
CA CYS A 133 1.64 -28.23 -3.48
C CYS A 133 2.99 -28.96 -3.61
N PRO A 134 4.01 -28.58 -2.82
CA PRO A 134 5.31 -29.22 -2.88
C PRO A 134 5.28 -30.68 -2.35
N TYR A 135 4.21 -31.08 -1.64
CA TYR A 135 4.08 -32.40 -1.06
C TYR A 135 3.32 -33.39 -1.95
N CYS A 136 2.26 -32.96 -2.63
CA CYS A 136 1.44 -33.86 -3.46
C CYS A 136 1.29 -33.42 -4.91
N GLY A 137 1.82 -32.25 -5.30
CA GLY A 137 1.70 -31.72 -6.68
C GLY A 137 0.32 -31.18 -7.06
N ALA A 138 -0.68 -31.27 -6.17
CA ALA A 138 -2.02 -30.75 -6.43
C ALA A 138 -2.01 -29.22 -6.51
N GLU A 139 -3.00 -28.66 -7.24
CA GLU A 139 -3.21 -27.20 -7.26
C GLU A 139 -3.56 -26.66 -5.89
N THR A 140 -3.02 -25.50 -5.59
CA THR A 140 -3.25 -24.79 -4.33
C THR A 140 -4.01 -23.49 -4.56
N GLU A 141 -4.56 -22.92 -3.51
CA GLU A 141 -5.12 -21.58 -3.55
C GLU A 141 -4.12 -20.60 -2.92
N VAL A 142 -3.64 -19.64 -3.72
CA VAL A 142 -2.77 -18.57 -3.26
C VAL A 142 -3.62 -17.47 -2.64
N TYR A 143 -3.30 -17.08 -1.41
CA TYR A 143 -3.96 -16.02 -0.65
C TYR A 143 -3.02 -14.83 -0.46
N SER A 144 -3.51 -13.66 -0.74
CA SER A 144 -2.85 -12.40 -0.42
C SER A 144 -3.87 -11.33 -0.03
N ARG A 145 -3.42 -10.25 0.58
CA ARG A 145 -4.28 -9.12 0.93
C ARG A 145 -4.60 -8.32 -0.33
N ILE A 146 -5.88 -8.20 -0.65
CA ILE A 146 -6.34 -7.46 -1.84
C ILE A 146 -6.46 -5.95 -1.56
N THR A 147 -7.17 -5.60 -0.49
CA THR A 147 -7.27 -4.23 0.04
C THR A 147 -7.06 -4.29 1.56
N GLY A 148 -8.13 -4.42 2.33
CA GLY A 148 -8.07 -4.56 3.78
C GLY A 148 -8.14 -6.02 4.29
N TYR A 149 -8.36 -7.02 3.43
CA TYR A 149 -8.60 -8.42 3.82
C TYR A 149 -7.95 -9.41 2.85
N TYR A 150 -7.78 -10.66 3.29
CA TYR A 150 -7.23 -11.76 2.49
C TYR A 150 -8.31 -12.39 1.61
N ARG A 151 -7.94 -12.67 0.36
CA ARG A 151 -8.79 -13.37 -0.61
C ARG A 151 -7.92 -14.22 -1.55
N PRO A 152 -8.43 -15.38 -2.03
CA PRO A 152 -7.74 -16.13 -3.07
C PRO A 152 -7.47 -15.27 -4.30
N VAL A 153 -6.21 -15.19 -4.73
CA VAL A 153 -5.80 -14.33 -5.87
C VAL A 153 -6.56 -14.66 -7.15
N LYS A 154 -6.89 -15.93 -7.36
CA LYS A 154 -7.68 -16.40 -8.51
C LYS A 154 -9.08 -15.76 -8.62
N ASN A 155 -9.60 -15.18 -7.54
CA ASN A 155 -10.92 -14.55 -7.48
C ASN A 155 -10.86 -13.02 -7.54
N TRP A 156 -9.68 -12.45 -7.85
CA TRP A 156 -9.51 -11.01 -7.97
C TRP A 156 -9.96 -10.53 -9.36
N ASN A 157 -10.35 -9.25 -9.47
CA ASN A 157 -10.58 -8.63 -10.76
C ASN A 157 -9.27 -8.44 -11.53
N ASP A 158 -9.36 -8.17 -12.84
CA ASP A 158 -8.20 -8.10 -13.72
C ASP A 158 -7.19 -7.04 -13.28
N GLY A 159 -7.65 -5.86 -12.86
CA GLY A 159 -6.76 -4.79 -12.39
C GLY A 159 -6.03 -5.17 -11.09
N LYS A 160 -6.72 -5.80 -10.14
CA LYS A 160 -6.09 -6.30 -8.92
C LYS A 160 -5.17 -7.49 -9.16
N THR A 161 -5.48 -8.32 -10.14
CA THR A 161 -4.59 -9.40 -10.59
C THR A 161 -3.31 -8.82 -11.22
N GLN A 162 -3.44 -7.75 -12.00
CA GLN A 162 -2.29 -7.04 -12.54
C GLN A 162 -1.45 -6.41 -11.43
N GLU A 163 -2.08 -5.71 -10.48
CA GLU A 163 -1.41 -5.17 -9.30
C GLU A 163 -0.63 -6.25 -8.55
N PHE A 164 -1.21 -7.44 -8.37
CA PHE A 164 -0.53 -8.55 -7.69
C PHE A 164 0.71 -9.03 -8.44
N ARG A 165 0.64 -9.12 -9.78
CA ARG A 165 1.78 -9.52 -10.63
C ARG A 165 2.93 -8.52 -10.59
N GLU A 166 2.62 -7.23 -10.49
CA GLU A 166 3.59 -6.14 -10.43
C GLU A 166 4.10 -5.86 -9.02
N ARG A 167 3.53 -6.53 -8.01
CA ARG A 167 3.86 -6.30 -6.62
C ARG A 167 5.29 -6.73 -6.32
N ARG A 168 6.12 -5.77 -5.92
CA ARG A 168 7.40 -6.05 -5.27
C ARG A 168 7.17 -6.31 -3.80
N VAL A 169 7.59 -7.48 -3.34
CA VAL A 169 7.56 -7.81 -1.91
C VAL A 169 8.76 -7.18 -1.22
N TYR A 170 8.54 -6.65 -0.03
CA TYR A 170 9.63 -6.03 0.71
C TYR A 170 10.64 -7.07 1.20
N ASP A 171 11.91 -6.81 0.90
CA ASP A 171 13.04 -7.60 1.39
C ASP A 171 13.57 -6.99 2.69
N ILE A 172 13.14 -7.55 3.82
CA ILE A 172 13.52 -7.06 5.14
C ILE A 172 15.02 -7.22 5.41
N THR A 173 15.69 -8.17 4.75
CA THR A 173 17.10 -8.45 4.95
C THR A 173 17.98 -7.36 4.32
N ASN A 174 17.55 -6.86 3.16
CA ASN A 174 18.26 -5.83 2.39
C ASN A 174 17.69 -4.41 2.58
N SER A 175 16.63 -4.27 3.37
CA SER A 175 16.06 -2.96 3.67
C SER A 175 16.89 -2.22 4.70
N HIS A 176 17.25 -0.97 4.39
CA HIS A 176 18.12 -0.15 5.23
C HIS A 176 17.45 1.18 5.58
N MET A 177 17.21 1.39 6.87
CA MET A 177 16.76 2.68 7.36
C MET A 177 17.86 3.72 7.19
N ARG A 178 17.60 4.76 6.41
CA ARG A 178 18.51 5.89 6.23
C ARG A 178 18.50 6.72 7.51
N PRO A 179 19.67 7.17 8.02
CA PRO A 179 19.69 8.13 9.11
C PRO A 179 18.90 9.37 8.65
N ARG A 180 17.85 9.74 9.35
CA ARG A 180 17.19 11.04 9.12
C ARG A 180 18.20 12.11 9.43
N THR A 181 18.71 12.80 8.41
CA THR A 181 19.58 13.94 8.62
C THR A 181 18.80 15.03 9.33
N GLN A 182 19.43 15.72 10.28
CA GLN A 182 18.83 16.86 11.00
C GLN A 182 18.28 17.92 10.03
N ALA A 183 18.80 17.98 8.81
CA ALA A 183 18.30 18.85 7.74
C ALA A 183 16.90 18.44 7.24
N ALA A 184 16.63 17.16 7.05
CA ALA A 184 15.31 16.68 6.64
C ALA A 184 14.28 16.89 7.74
N ALA A 185 14.65 16.64 9.00
CA ALA A 185 13.79 16.94 10.16
C ALA A 185 13.52 18.44 10.33
N GLN A 186 14.46 19.30 9.95
CA GLN A 186 14.29 20.76 9.98
C GLN A 186 13.48 21.27 8.77
N GLU A 187 13.55 20.62 7.62
CA GLU A 187 12.68 20.93 6.47
C GLU A 187 11.23 20.49 6.74
N GLU A 188 11.03 19.32 7.35
CA GLU A 188 9.70 18.87 7.81
C GLU A 188 9.13 19.84 8.88
N ALA A 189 9.92 20.21 9.86
CA ALA A 189 9.51 21.18 10.90
C ALA A 189 9.27 22.59 10.33
N LYS A 190 10.00 23.00 9.27
CA LYS A 190 9.73 24.27 8.56
C LYS A 190 8.50 24.18 7.66
N ALA A 191 8.23 23.03 7.06
CA ALA A 191 7.00 22.80 6.29
C ALA A 191 5.77 22.81 7.22
N GLU A 192 5.88 22.22 8.42
CA GLU A 192 4.85 22.28 9.47
C GLU A 192 4.66 23.71 10.02
N ALA A 193 5.73 24.45 10.25
CA ALA A 193 5.69 25.82 10.74
C ALA A 193 5.36 26.89 9.67
N GLY A 194 5.57 26.56 8.39
CA GLY A 194 5.25 27.44 7.25
C GLY A 194 3.82 27.33 6.75
N SER A 195 2.98 26.49 7.34
CA SER A 195 1.59 26.27 6.91
C SER A 195 0.58 27.25 7.53
N GLU A 196 1.01 28.43 7.96
CA GLU A 196 0.07 29.56 8.21
C GLU A 196 -0.52 30.16 6.92
N GLY A 197 -0.32 29.53 5.78
CA GLY A 197 -0.96 29.83 4.51
C GLY A 197 -1.57 28.56 3.92
N THR A 198 -2.89 28.47 3.97
CA THR A 198 -3.72 27.41 3.38
C THR A 198 -3.24 27.04 1.98
N ARG A 199 -2.55 25.92 1.82
CA ARG A 199 -2.33 25.27 0.52
C ARG A 199 -3.44 24.28 0.29
N THR A 200 -4.49 24.69 -0.38
CA THR A 200 -5.53 23.79 -0.89
C THR A 200 -4.95 23.03 -2.07
N LEU A 201 -4.59 21.77 -1.87
CA LEU A 201 -4.33 20.83 -2.96
C LEU A 201 -5.69 20.30 -3.43
N LEU A 202 -6.23 20.93 -4.47
CA LEU A 202 -7.46 20.48 -5.10
C LEU A 202 -7.11 19.34 -6.08
N PHE A 203 -7.33 18.10 -5.70
CA PHE A 203 -7.40 17.01 -6.65
C PHE A 203 -8.79 17.03 -7.29
N THR A 204 -8.95 17.76 -8.38
CA THR A 204 -10.16 17.68 -9.18
C THR A 204 -10.03 16.50 -10.14
N THR A 205 -10.66 15.38 -9.83
CA THR A 205 -11.15 14.51 -10.89
C THR A 205 -12.38 15.20 -11.49
N ARG A 206 -12.27 15.68 -12.73
CA ARG A 206 -13.40 16.17 -13.51
C ARG A 206 -14.25 15.01 -13.98
N THR A 207 -14.83 14.26 -13.05
CA THR A 207 -15.91 13.31 -13.40
C THR A 207 -16.68 12.97 -12.14
N CYS A 208 -17.79 13.61 -11.94
CA CYS A 208 -18.94 12.97 -11.34
C CYS A 208 -19.69 12.18 -12.41
#